data_bfa7c6439686629e91da74218388b769
#
_entry.id   bfa7c6439686629e91da74218388b769
#
_cell.length_a   1.000
_cell.length_b   1.000
_cell.length_c   1.000
_cell.angle_alpha   90.00
_cell.angle_beta   90.00
_cell.angle_gamma   90.00
#
_symmetry.space_group_name_H-M   'P 1'
#
loop_
_entity.id
_entity.type
_entity.pdbx_description
1 polymer ?
#
loop_
_entity_poly.entity_id
_entity_poly.type
_entity_poly.pdbx_seq_one_letter_code
_entity_poly.pdbx_strand_id
1 'polypeptide(L)'
;MTEIIKNKKEGIDSQRRLWGFVFVAILVLYPLRHIAWGLDLWDTGYGYANFEYMGTQHMDSMWLFSTYLTTAIGHFFSLLPGAGTLIGMNFYTGLSISLLAVLGYYFCTKVLKIPALLVFLGEFTAVSFCWCPTGSFYNYVTYVFYLVSVVCLYLGLARGKKGWLFAAGVALGCNVLSRFSNLPEAAMIVGVWAYGIICWLEEQKSIAQDCVDVARNAETENKEARKKAAGRKIRKKLLQDTGMCLAGYLTALLVLFGYIQIRYGMDEYVKGILRLFSMTEVATDYTAASMIMGMFDWYFQNLYWEIRMCVFLVVGIVAVGVLELIGSYVRKDTVTKVLRILEWAGSIALAA
;
A
#
# COMPACT_ATOMS: atom_id res chain seq x y z
N MET A 1 1.89 11.21 45.69
CA MET A 1 0.88 10.85 44.65
C MET A 1 1.38 11.16 43.24
N THR A 2 1.98 12.28 42.96
CA THR A 2 2.52 12.69 41.63
C THR A 2 3.64 11.78 41.13
N GLU A 3 4.52 11.35 42.02
CA GLU A 3 5.68 10.50 41.69
C GLU A 3 5.26 9.05 41.32
N ILE A 4 4.26 8.50 42.01
CA ILE A 4 3.68 7.19 41.70
C ILE A 4 3.00 7.20 40.33
N ILE A 5 2.30 8.30 39.98
CA ILE A 5 1.65 8.46 38.69
C ILE A 5 2.71 8.59 37.58
N LYS A 6 3.80 9.31 37.83
CA LYS A 6 4.91 9.48 36.89
C LYS A 6 5.58 8.14 36.62
N ASN A 7 5.95 7.38 37.65
CA ASN A 7 6.60 6.08 37.53
C ASN A 7 5.69 5.05 36.81
N LYS A 8 4.37 5.08 37.06
CA LYS A 8 3.40 4.23 36.35
C LYS A 8 3.31 4.60 34.88
N LYS A 9 3.35 5.89 34.52
CA LYS A 9 3.33 6.36 33.13
C LYS A 9 4.60 5.96 32.39
N GLU A 10 5.77 6.12 33.01
CA GLU A 10 7.06 5.73 32.45
C GLU A 10 7.14 4.21 32.21
N GLY A 11 6.59 3.40 33.15
CA GLY A 11 6.48 1.94 32.96
C GLY A 11 5.57 1.54 31.79
N ILE A 12 4.43 2.19 31.62
CA ILE A 12 3.51 1.95 30.51
C ILE A 12 4.15 2.35 29.17
N ASP A 13 4.85 3.48 29.12
CA ASP A 13 5.51 3.95 27.90
C ASP A 13 6.71 3.06 27.52
N SER A 14 7.43 2.51 28.50
CA SER A 14 8.49 1.52 28.28
C SER A 14 7.93 0.22 27.71
N GLN A 15 6.83 -0.29 28.27
CA GLN A 15 6.18 -1.50 27.80
C GLN A 15 5.63 -1.33 26.38
N ARG A 16 5.03 -0.19 26.06
CA ARG A 16 4.56 0.13 24.70
C ARG A 16 5.70 0.16 23.69
N ARG A 17 6.86 0.70 24.06
CA ARG A 17 8.05 0.71 23.20
C ARG A 17 8.57 -0.70 22.95
N LEU A 18 8.63 -1.54 24.00
CA LEU A 18 9.05 -2.92 23.89
C LEU A 18 8.14 -3.72 22.92
N TRP A 19 6.83 -3.61 23.08
CA TRP A 19 5.88 -4.28 22.17
C TRP A 19 6.00 -3.75 20.74
N GLY A 20 6.18 -2.46 20.55
CA GLY A 20 6.42 -1.90 19.21
C GLY A 20 7.67 -2.47 18.55
N PHE A 21 8.75 -2.68 19.32
CA PHE A 21 9.95 -3.35 18.84
C PHE A 21 9.70 -4.83 18.49
N VAL A 22 8.99 -5.56 19.34
CA VAL A 22 8.65 -6.97 19.11
C VAL A 22 7.81 -7.11 17.83
N PHE A 23 6.82 -6.26 17.61
CA PHE A 23 5.99 -6.28 16.41
C PHE A 23 6.82 -6.05 15.14
N VAL A 24 7.70 -5.05 15.16
CA VAL A 24 8.59 -4.78 14.02
C VAL A 24 9.54 -5.97 13.79
N ALA A 25 10.11 -6.54 14.85
CA ALA A 25 10.99 -7.71 14.72
C ALA A 25 10.27 -8.91 14.08
N ILE A 26 9.02 -9.17 14.48
CA ILE A 26 8.20 -10.22 13.87
C ILE A 26 7.93 -9.89 12.39
N LEU A 27 7.52 -8.67 12.05
CA LEU A 27 7.26 -8.27 10.66
C LEU A 27 8.51 -8.33 9.78
N VAL A 28 9.70 -8.17 10.35
CA VAL A 28 10.97 -8.34 9.63
C VAL A 28 11.33 -9.81 9.44
N LEU A 29 11.18 -10.64 10.48
CA LEU A 29 11.68 -12.01 10.45
C LEU A 29 10.66 -13.00 9.83
N TYR A 30 9.38 -12.74 10.01
CA TYR A 30 8.34 -13.67 9.55
C TYR A 30 8.31 -13.91 8.04
N PRO A 31 8.50 -12.92 7.14
CA PRO A 31 8.60 -13.17 5.72
C PRO A 31 9.78 -14.06 5.32
N LEU A 32 10.84 -14.07 6.12
CA LEU A 32 12.05 -14.88 5.86
C LEU A 32 11.85 -16.38 6.10
N ARG A 33 10.73 -16.81 6.68
CA ARG A 33 10.44 -18.24 6.95
C ARG A 33 10.44 -19.10 5.69
N HIS A 34 10.19 -18.50 4.54
CA HIS A 34 10.05 -19.21 3.26
C HIS A 34 11.32 -19.21 2.40
N ILE A 35 12.45 -18.69 2.89
CA ILE A 35 13.69 -18.58 2.10
C ILE A 35 14.19 -19.92 1.57
N ALA A 36 13.94 -21.00 2.30
CA ALA A 36 14.33 -22.36 1.92
C ALA A 36 13.29 -23.10 1.05
N TRP A 37 12.18 -22.46 0.74
CA TRP A 37 11.16 -23.06 -0.12
C TRP A 37 11.62 -23.01 -1.58
N GLY A 38 11.14 -23.97 -2.38
CA GLY A 38 11.42 -24.00 -3.80
C GLY A 38 10.83 -22.81 -4.57
N LEU A 39 11.21 -22.70 -5.84
CA LEU A 39 10.60 -21.76 -6.79
C LEU A 39 9.28 -22.30 -7.30
N ASP A 40 8.35 -21.40 -7.60
CA ASP A 40 7.44 -21.72 -8.69
C ASP A 40 8.23 -21.67 -10.01
N LEU A 41 7.95 -22.64 -10.88
CA LEU A 41 8.66 -22.76 -12.15
C LEU A 41 8.15 -21.79 -13.23
N TRP A 42 7.15 -20.98 -12.91
CA TRP A 42 6.53 -20.04 -13.83
C TRP A 42 7.23 -18.67 -13.79
N ASP A 43 6.58 -17.69 -13.20
CA ASP A 43 7.03 -16.30 -13.22
C ASP A 43 8.33 -16.08 -12.45
N THR A 44 8.53 -16.79 -11.34
CA THR A 44 9.69 -16.55 -10.47
C THR A 44 10.99 -17.07 -11.08
N GLY A 45 10.98 -18.32 -11.58
CA GLY A 45 12.16 -18.88 -12.22
C GLY A 45 12.56 -18.08 -13.46
N TYR A 46 11.57 -17.67 -14.23
CA TYR A 46 11.78 -16.82 -15.40
C TYR A 46 12.29 -15.44 -15.01
N GLY A 47 11.73 -14.82 -13.96
CA GLY A 47 12.20 -13.55 -13.41
C GLY A 47 13.65 -13.61 -12.96
N TYR A 48 14.03 -14.66 -12.22
CA TYR A 48 15.40 -14.83 -11.72
C TYR A 48 16.41 -15.02 -12.86
N ALA A 49 16.05 -15.78 -13.90
CA ALA A 49 16.89 -15.89 -15.10
C ALA A 49 17.10 -14.54 -15.78
N ASN A 50 16.07 -13.71 -15.87
CA ASN A 50 16.17 -12.36 -16.44
C ASN A 50 17.00 -11.39 -15.56
N PHE A 51 17.00 -11.55 -14.24
CA PHE A 51 17.87 -10.77 -13.36
C PHE A 51 19.34 -11.11 -13.59
N GLU A 52 19.67 -12.39 -13.69
CA GLU A 52 21.02 -12.86 -13.97
C GLU A 52 21.52 -12.42 -15.34
N TYR A 53 20.69 -12.55 -16.37
CA TYR A 53 21.07 -12.27 -17.75
C TYR A 53 20.80 -10.84 -18.21
N MET A 54 20.46 -9.91 -17.31
CA MET A 54 20.17 -8.52 -17.68
C MET A 54 21.34 -7.90 -18.46
N GLY A 55 21.03 -7.36 -19.63
CA GLY A 55 22.01 -6.73 -20.50
C GLY A 55 22.82 -7.69 -21.38
N THR A 56 22.55 -9.00 -21.34
CA THR A 56 23.12 -10.00 -22.23
C THR A 56 22.16 -10.34 -23.39
N GLN A 57 22.66 -11.08 -24.40
CA GLN A 57 21.85 -11.56 -25.53
C GLN A 57 20.84 -12.65 -25.14
N HIS A 58 20.94 -13.23 -23.94
CA HIS A 58 20.06 -14.30 -23.45
C HIS A 58 18.80 -13.77 -22.77
N MET A 59 18.68 -12.45 -22.67
CA MET A 59 17.58 -11.81 -22.02
C MET A 59 16.33 -11.78 -22.89
N ASP A 60 15.17 -12.13 -22.33
CA ASP A 60 13.90 -11.99 -23.02
C ASP A 60 13.45 -10.52 -23.02
N SER A 61 13.31 -9.96 -24.24
CA SER A 61 12.93 -8.54 -24.40
C SER A 61 11.53 -8.24 -23.90
N MET A 62 10.59 -9.18 -24.03
CA MET A 62 9.22 -9.01 -23.53
C MET A 62 9.21 -8.85 -22.01
N TRP A 63 9.90 -9.74 -21.30
CA TRP A 63 9.97 -9.69 -19.84
C TRP A 63 10.73 -8.47 -19.35
N LEU A 64 11.88 -8.19 -19.96
CA LEU A 64 12.66 -6.99 -19.65
C LEU A 64 11.80 -5.74 -19.68
N PHE A 65 11.09 -5.52 -20.76
CA PHE A 65 10.39 -4.26 -20.97
C PHE A 65 9.04 -4.20 -20.24
N SER A 66 8.38 -5.32 -20.02
CA SER A 66 7.13 -5.36 -19.24
C SER A 66 7.35 -5.14 -17.74
N THR A 67 8.54 -5.49 -17.23
CA THR A 67 8.92 -5.38 -15.81
C THR A 67 10.28 -4.69 -15.61
N TYR A 68 10.59 -3.68 -16.42
CA TYR A 68 11.93 -3.12 -16.56
C TYR A 68 12.59 -2.72 -15.25
N LEU A 69 11.91 -1.92 -14.44
CA LEU A 69 12.49 -1.43 -13.19
C LEU A 69 12.65 -2.57 -12.16
N THR A 70 11.71 -3.50 -12.12
CA THR A 70 11.83 -4.70 -11.28
C THR A 70 13.01 -5.55 -11.70
N THR A 71 13.20 -5.75 -13.02
CA THR A 71 14.34 -6.49 -13.54
C THR A 71 15.66 -5.81 -13.19
N ALA A 72 15.73 -4.47 -13.28
CA ALA A 72 16.92 -3.71 -12.89
C ALA A 72 17.22 -3.82 -11.37
N ILE A 73 16.20 -3.76 -10.53
CA ILE A 73 16.32 -3.95 -9.07
C ILE A 73 16.73 -5.39 -8.76
N GLY A 74 16.10 -6.37 -9.43
CA GLY A 74 16.46 -7.79 -9.30
C GLY A 74 17.88 -8.09 -9.73
N HIS A 75 18.33 -7.49 -10.83
CA HIS A 75 19.74 -7.58 -11.26
C HIS A 75 20.68 -6.98 -10.22
N PHE A 76 20.35 -5.80 -9.67
CA PHE A 76 21.15 -5.24 -8.56
C PHE A 76 21.23 -6.22 -7.38
N PHE A 77 20.14 -6.87 -7.02
CA PHE A 77 20.17 -7.88 -5.95
C PHE A 77 20.97 -9.12 -6.34
N SER A 78 20.97 -9.55 -7.61
CA SER A 78 21.77 -10.69 -8.07
C SER A 78 23.28 -10.47 -7.90
N LEU A 79 23.71 -9.22 -7.84
CA LEU A 79 25.12 -8.85 -7.58
C LEU A 79 25.50 -8.90 -6.09
N LEU A 80 24.54 -9.07 -5.18
CA LEU A 80 24.79 -9.08 -3.75
C LEU A 80 25.27 -10.46 -3.27
N PRO A 81 25.97 -10.54 -2.11
CA PRO A 81 26.48 -11.78 -1.57
C PRO A 81 25.41 -12.87 -1.41
N GLY A 82 25.67 -14.07 -1.93
CA GLY A 82 24.77 -15.21 -1.84
C GLY A 82 23.59 -15.20 -2.81
N ALA A 83 23.37 -14.16 -3.56
CA ALA A 83 22.24 -14.03 -4.49
C ALA A 83 22.35 -14.96 -5.73
N GLY A 84 23.54 -15.48 -6.06
CA GLY A 84 23.70 -16.51 -7.09
C GLY A 84 23.10 -17.87 -6.71
N THR A 85 22.44 -17.97 -5.55
CA THR A 85 21.68 -19.14 -5.10
C THR A 85 20.20 -18.81 -4.95
N LEU A 86 19.34 -19.81 -5.10
CA LEU A 86 17.91 -19.66 -4.88
C LEU A 86 17.58 -19.13 -3.47
N ILE A 87 18.26 -19.66 -2.46
CA ILE A 87 18.09 -19.23 -1.05
C ILE A 87 18.42 -17.75 -0.90
N GLY A 88 19.50 -17.27 -1.52
CA GLY A 88 19.89 -15.87 -1.47
C GLY A 88 18.89 -14.96 -2.15
N MET A 89 18.38 -15.31 -3.33
CA MET A 89 17.35 -14.52 -4.00
C MET A 89 16.02 -14.50 -3.23
N ASN A 90 15.62 -15.65 -2.65
CA ASN A 90 14.45 -15.71 -1.78
C ASN A 90 14.62 -14.84 -0.52
N PHE A 91 15.85 -14.79 0.02
CA PHE A 91 16.18 -13.90 1.14
C PHE A 91 15.95 -12.42 0.78
N TYR A 92 16.46 -11.96 -0.37
CA TYR A 92 16.26 -10.57 -0.81
C TYR A 92 14.77 -10.26 -1.13
N THR A 93 14.04 -11.22 -1.66
CA THR A 93 12.59 -11.12 -1.83
C THR A 93 11.89 -10.99 -0.47
N GLY A 94 12.25 -11.85 0.49
CA GLY A 94 11.75 -11.77 1.87
C GLY A 94 12.02 -10.42 2.52
N LEU A 95 13.21 -9.84 2.31
CA LEU A 95 13.54 -8.49 2.79
C LEU A 95 12.65 -7.41 2.15
N SER A 96 12.28 -7.55 0.88
CA SER A 96 11.37 -6.62 0.20
C SER A 96 9.97 -6.68 0.82
N ILE A 97 9.49 -7.88 1.16
CA ILE A 97 8.21 -8.09 1.87
C ILE A 97 8.29 -7.48 3.28
N SER A 98 9.40 -7.72 3.98
CA SER A 98 9.64 -7.13 5.31
C SER A 98 9.63 -5.60 5.26
N LEU A 99 10.28 -5.02 4.26
CA LEU A 99 10.29 -3.57 4.04
C LEU A 99 8.87 -3.03 3.84
N LEU A 100 8.08 -3.70 3.00
CA LEU A 100 6.68 -3.31 2.75
C LEU A 100 5.86 -3.32 4.05
N ALA A 101 5.91 -4.41 4.82
CA ALA A 101 5.17 -4.55 6.08
C ALA A 101 5.61 -3.52 7.13
N VAL A 102 6.93 -3.27 7.25
CA VAL A 102 7.46 -2.28 8.20
C VAL A 102 7.09 -0.85 7.80
N LEU A 103 7.15 -0.51 6.51
CA LEU A 103 6.72 0.81 6.01
C LEU A 103 5.22 1.04 6.28
N GLY A 104 4.36 0.04 5.99
CA GLY A 104 2.93 0.08 6.30
C GLY A 104 2.68 0.26 7.80
N TYR A 105 3.36 -0.54 8.63
CA TYR A 105 3.26 -0.45 10.09
C TYR A 105 3.64 0.94 10.61
N TYR A 106 4.78 1.49 10.18
CA TYR A 106 5.20 2.83 10.60
C TYR A 106 4.25 3.92 10.11
N PHE A 107 3.80 3.85 8.88
CA PHE A 107 2.85 4.80 8.35
C PHE A 107 1.54 4.80 9.16
N CYS A 108 0.94 3.64 9.36
CA CYS A 108 -0.31 3.52 10.09
C CYS A 108 -0.17 3.92 11.57
N THR A 109 0.92 3.51 12.24
CA THR A 109 1.09 3.80 13.68
C THR A 109 1.59 5.20 13.96
N LYS A 110 2.53 5.73 13.18
CA LYS A 110 3.18 7.04 13.47
C LYS A 110 2.50 8.20 12.77
N VAL A 111 1.95 7.98 11.58
CA VAL A 111 1.29 9.04 10.80
C VAL A 111 -0.22 9.03 11.04
N LEU A 112 -0.89 7.90 10.83
CA LEU A 112 -2.33 7.78 11.02
C LEU A 112 -2.74 7.61 12.48
N LYS A 113 -1.78 7.32 13.39
CA LYS A 113 -2.02 7.14 14.83
C LYS A 113 -2.96 5.96 15.18
N ILE A 114 -3.02 4.97 14.32
CA ILE A 114 -3.78 3.73 14.58
C ILE A 114 -3.07 2.93 15.69
N PRO A 115 -3.81 2.25 16.58
CA PRO A 115 -3.22 1.42 17.62
C PRO A 115 -2.25 0.36 17.07
N ALA A 116 -1.05 0.28 17.64
CA ALA A 116 0.05 -0.55 17.13
C ALA A 116 -0.29 -2.04 17.01
N LEU A 117 -1.06 -2.58 17.97
CA LEU A 117 -1.50 -3.98 17.94
C LEU A 117 -2.43 -4.25 16.75
N LEU A 118 -3.38 -3.34 16.49
CA LEU A 118 -4.33 -3.51 15.38
C LEU A 118 -3.59 -3.48 14.03
N VAL A 119 -2.63 -2.55 13.89
CA VAL A 119 -1.81 -2.47 12.67
C VAL A 119 -0.95 -3.71 12.52
N PHE A 120 -0.32 -4.17 13.61
CA PHE A 120 0.49 -5.39 13.58
C PHE A 120 -0.34 -6.60 13.14
N LEU A 121 -1.54 -6.79 13.70
CA LEU A 121 -2.43 -7.90 13.31
C LEU A 121 -2.82 -7.80 11.83
N GLY A 122 -3.13 -6.60 11.33
CA GLY A 122 -3.44 -6.39 9.91
C GLY A 122 -2.28 -6.73 9.00
N GLU A 123 -1.07 -6.22 9.28
CA GLU A 123 0.14 -6.49 8.49
C GLU A 123 0.56 -7.96 8.57
N PHE A 124 0.51 -8.56 9.76
CA PHE A 124 0.82 -9.97 9.96
C PHE A 124 -0.14 -10.87 9.17
N THR A 125 -1.44 -10.55 9.20
CA THR A 125 -2.47 -11.25 8.42
C THR A 125 -2.21 -11.09 6.93
N ALA A 126 -1.95 -9.87 6.45
CA ALA A 126 -1.66 -9.61 5.05
C ALA A 126 -0.45 -10.41 4.56
N VAL A 127 0.64 -10.44 5.32
CA VAL A 127 1.84 -11.23 4.99
C VAL A 127 1.58 -12.74 5.06
N SER A 128 0.71 -13.20 5.98
CA SER A 128 0.41 -14.63 6.15
C SER A 128 -0.47 -15.17 5.03
N PHE A 129 -1.44 -14.41 4.58
CA PHE A 129 -2.41 -14.80 3.56
C PHE A 129 -2.09 -14.24 2.17
N CYS A 130 -0.97 -13.54 2.02
CA CYS A 130 -0.52 -13.13 0.70
C CYS A 130 -0.28 -14.36 -0.17
N TRP A 131 -1.10 -14.50 -1.19
CA TRP A 131 -1.05 -15.64 -2.11
C TRP A 131 0.11 -15.56 -3.12
N CYS A 132 0.84 -14.44 -3.11
CA CYS A 132 2.01 -14.30 -3.95
C CYS A 132 3.11 -15.28 -3.52
N PRO A 133 3.63 -16.12 -4.42
CA PRO A 133 4.79 -16.95 -4.15
C PRO A 133 5.92 -16.07 -3.62
N THR A 134 6.67 -16.57 -2.64
CA THR A 134 7.81 -15.86 -2.04
C THR A 134 8.91 -15.46 -3.02
N GLY A 135 8.81 -15.97 -4.23
CA GLY A 135 9.70 -15.68 -5.32
C GLY A 135 9.17 -14.72 -6.39
N SER A 136 7.94 -14.24 -6.32
CA SER A 136 7.40 -13.24 -7.27
C SER A 136 7.88 -11.84 -6.96
N PHE A 137 9.14 -11.58 -7.24
CA PHE A 137 9.80 -10.33 -6.87
C PHE A 137 9.14 -9.08 -7.46
N TYR A 138 8.61 -9.13 -8.68
CA TYR A 138 7.96 -7.99 -9.31
C TYR A 138 6.70 -7.51 -8.57
N ASN A 139 5.91 -8.40 -8.01
CA ASN A 139 4.74 -8.03 -7.23
C ASN A 139 5.11 -7.23 -5.98
N TYR A 140 6.15 -7.64 -5.26
CA TYR A 140 6.56 -6.95 -4.04
C TYR A 140 7.19 -5.58 -4.31
N VAL A 141 7.97 -5.45 -5.39
CA VAL A 141 8.50 -4.15 -5.83
C VAL A 141 7.36 -3.19 -6.16
N THR A 142 6.35 -3.67 -6.88
CA THR A 142 5.13 -2.91 -7.19
C THR A 142 4.42 -2.43 -5.93
N TYR A 143 4.22 -3.32 -4.96
CA TYR A 143 3.56 -2.96 -3.71
C TYR A 143 4.36 -1.93 -2.90
N VAL A 144 5.68 -2.00 -2.92
CA VAL A 144 6.53 -0.99 -2.27
C VAL A 144 6.33 0.38 -2.92
N PHE A 145 6.41 0.49 -4.25
CA PHE A 145 6.18 1.76 -4.94
C PHE A 145 4.75 2.29 -4.76
N TYR A 146 3.77 1.40 -4.77
CA TYR A 146 2.38 1.76 -4.52
C TYR A 146 2.20 2.32 -3.11
N LEU A 147 2.72 1.65 -2.08
CA LEU A 147 2.67 2.12 -0.69
C LEU A 147 3.40 3.46 -0.53
N VAL A 148 4.60 3.62 -1.11
CA VAL A 148 5.34 4.89 -1.09
C VAL A 148 4.50 5.99 -1.73
N SER A 149 3.82 5.70 -2.83
CA SER A 149 2.93 6.66 -3.49
C SER A 149 1.76 7.07 -2.58
N VAL A 150 1.08 6.12 -1.93
CA VAL A 150 -0.01 6.39 -0.97
C VAL A 150 0.48 7.25 0.19
N VAL A 151 1.63 6.90 0.78
CA VAL A 151 2.23 7.66 1.89
C VAL A 151 2.56 9.09 1.46
N CYS A 152 3.22 9.26 0.31
CA CYS A 152 3.58 10.57 -0.23
C CYS A 152 2.35 11.40 -0.57
N LEU A 153 1.32 10.80 -1.18
CA LEU A 153 0.07 11.46 -1.50
C LEU A 153 -0.62 11.96 -0.23
N TYR A 154 -0.75 11.10 0.77
CA TYR A 154 -1.33 11.47 2.06
C TYR A 154 -0.55 12.63 2.73
N LEU A 155 0.78 12.52 2.81
CA LEU A 155 1.62 13.56 3.41
C LEU A 155 1.55 14.87 2.62
N GLY A 156 1.46 14.80 1.31
CA GLY A 156 1.30 15.95 0.43
C GLY A 156 -0.01 16.69 0.69
N LEU A 157 -1.10 15.96 0.74
CA LEU A 157 -2.44 16.50 0.97
C LEU A 157 -2.60 17.01 2.42
N ALA A 158 -2.24 16.19 3.42
CA ALA A 158 -2.40 16.53 4.84
C ALA A 158 -1.50 17.68 5.29
N ARG A 159 -0.28 17.80 4.74
CA ARG A 159 0.69 18.85 5.10
C ARG A 159 0.71 20.02 4.11
N GLY A 160 -0.02 19.95 3.00
CA GLY A 160 -0.03 20.95 1.95
C GLY A 160 1.32 21.14 1.22
N LYS A 161 2.19 20.12 1.23
CA LYS A 161 3.54 20.19 0.66
C LYS A 161 3.59 19.57 -0.74
N LYS A 162 3.74 20.39 -1.76
CA LYS A 162 3.78 19.99 -3.17
C LYS A 162 4.88 18.98 -3.51
N GLY A 163 6.04 19.03 -2.81
CA GLY A 163 7.13 18.08 -3.01
C GLY A 163 6.72 16.63 -2.74
N TRP A 164 5.84 16.38 -1.76
CA TRP A 164 5.31 15.04 -1.51
C TRP A 164 4.36 14.59 -2.61
N LEU A 165 3.54 15.51 -3.17
CA LEU A 165 2.67 15.19 -4.30
C LEU A 165 3.48 14.83 -5.54
N PHE A 166 4.57 15.56 -5.81
CA PHE A 166 5.51 15.22 -6.87
C PHE A 166 6.14 13.83 -6.63
N ALA A 167 6.61 13.55 -5.40
CA ALA A 167 7.18 12.25 -5.04
C ALA A 167 6.16 11.11 -5.18
N ALA A 168 4.88 11.35 -4.86
CA ALA A 168 3.81 10.38 -5.10
C ALA A 168 3.67 10.04 -6.59
N GLY A 169 3.70 11.06 -7.44
CA GLY A 169 3.69 10.88 -8.89
C GLY A 169 4.92 10.10 -9.38
N VAL A 170 6.12 10.44 -8.91
CA VAL A 170 7.36 9.70 -9.25
C VAL A 170 7.22 8.22 -8.87
N ALA A 171 6.73 7.91 -7.67
CA ALA A 171 6.54 6.53 -7.24
C ALA A 171 5.52 5.77 -8.12
N LEU A 172 4.43 6.42 -8.54
CA LEU A 172 3.47 5.85 -9.50
C LEU A 172 4.10 5.58 -10.86
N GLY A 173 4.92 6.50 -11.37
CA GLY A 173 5.64 6.30 -12.64
C GLY A 173 6.64 5.15 -12.55
N CYS A 174 7.38 5.04 -11.45
CA CYS A 174 8.25 3.89 -11.18
C CYS A 174 7.45 2.59 -11.10
N ASN A 175 6.24 2.63 -10.55
CA ASN A 175 5.39 1.46 -10.44
C ASN A 175 4.95 0.91 -11.80
N VAL A 176 4.61 1.78 -12.74
CA VAL A 176 4.30 1.37 -14.14
C VAL A 176 5.48 0.66 -14.81
N LEU A 177 6.70 1.15 -14.58
CA LEU A 177 7.91 0.52 -15.14
C LEU A 177 8.39 -0.70 -14.35
N SER A 178 7.89 -0.88 -13.15
CA SER A 178 8.06 -2.14 -12.39
C SER A 178 7.16 -3.24 -12.92
N ARG A 179 5.99 -2.87 -13.42
CA ARG A 179 5.05 -3.76 -14.09
C ARG A 179 4.13 -2.93 -14.99
N PHE A 180 4.21 -3.15 -16.29
CA PHE A 180 3.48 -2.35 -17.29
C PHE A 180 1.95 -2.37 -17.08
N SER A 181 1.40 -3.49 -16.60
CA SER A 181 -0.02 -3.62 -16.27
C SER A 181 -0.51 -2.70 -15.15
N ASN A 182 0.38 -2.01 -14.42
CA ASN A 182 0.02 -1.06 -13.36
C ASN A 182 -0.28 0.35 -13.91
N LEU A 183 -0.27 0.54 -15.21
CA LEU A 183 -0.66 1.82 -15.83
C LEU A 183 -1.99 2.40 -15.27
N PRO A 184 -3.06 1.60 -15.04
CA PRO A 184 -4.30 2.08 -14.44
C PRO A 184 -4.17 2.62 -13.01
N GLU A 185 -3.11 2.27 -12.28
CA GLU A 185 -2.90 2.77 -10.91
C GLU A 185 -2.63 4.28 -10.85
N ALA A 186 -2.30 4.92 -11.98
CA ALA A 186 -2.29 6.37 -12.11
C ALA A 186 -3.64 7.01 -11.70
N ALA A 187 -4.73 6.25 -11.75
CA ALA A 187 -6.05 6.67 -11.26
C ALA A 187 -6.05 7.04 -9.76
N MET A 188 -5.03 6.61 -8.98
CA MET A 188 -4.86 7.05 -7.58
C MET A 188 -4.78 8.59 -7.45
N ILE A 189 -4.36 9.29 -8.51
CA ILE A 189 -4.35 10.76 -8.55
C ILE A 189 -5.77 11.33 -8.33
N VAL A 190 -6.82 10.58 -8.64
CA VAL A 190 -8.22 10.93 -8.32
C VAL A 190 -8.42 11.13 -6.81
N GLY A 191 -7.60 10.50 -5.96
CA GLY A 191 -7.61 10.73 -4.52
C GLY A 191 -7.38 12.19 -4.13
N VAL A 192 -6.66 12.98 -4.95
CA VAL A 192 -6.50 14.44 -4.77
C VAL A 192 -7.87 15.13 -4.84
N TRP A 193 -8.71 14.72 -5.78
CA TRP A 193 -10.04 15.28 -5.98
C TRP A 193 -11.00 14.86 -4.87
N ALA A 194 -10.95 13.59 -4.46
CA ALA A 194 -11.74 13.10 -3.33
C ALA A 194 -11.44 13.89 -2.04
N TYR A 195 -10.15 14.08 -1.73
CA TYR A 195 -9.72 14.91 -0.62
C TYR A 195 -10.20 16.36 -0.75
N GLY A 196 -10.08 16.94 -1.94
CA GLY A 196 -10.55 18.30 -2.20
C GLY A 196 -12.05 18.48 -2.03
N ILE A 197 -12.84 17.47 -2.41
CA ILE A 197 -14.30 17.46 -2.18
C ILE A 197 -14.58 17.45 -0.66
N ILE A 198 -13.87 16.63 0.10
CA ILE A 198 -14.01 16.59 1.57
C ILE A 198 -13.72 17.96 2.16
N CYS A 199 -12.58 18.56 1.82
CA CYS A 199 -12.22 19.90 2.29
C CYS A 199 -13.26 20.97 1.89
N TRP A 200 -13.80 20.87 0.69
CA TRP A 200 -14.85 21.78 0.22
C TRP A 200 -16.13 21.62 1.04
N LEU A 201 -16.56 20.40 1.33
CA LEU A 201 -17.73 20.13 2.15
C LEU A 201 -17.56 20.63 3.59
N GLU A 202 -16.37 20.45 4.18
CA GLU A 202 -16.04 20.96 5.52
C GLU A 202 -16.08 22.49 5.56
N GLU A 203 -15.49 23.16 4.57
CA GLU A 203 -15.51 24.63 4.48
C GLU A 203 -16.95 25.17 4.28
N GLN A 204 -17.80 24.47 3.49
CA GLN A 204 -19.22 24.82 3.34
C GLN A 204 -19.99 24.70 4.67
N LYS A 205 -19.70 23.65 5.45
CA LYS A 205 -20.31 23.48 6.79
C LYS A 205 -19.88 24.60 7.74
N SER A 206 -18.59 24.95 7.78
CA SER A 206 -18.06 26.03 8.60
C SER A 206 -18.72 27.37 8.24
N ILE A 207 -18.82 27.72 6.95
CA ILE A 207 -19.48 28.94 6.49
C ILE A 207 -20.97 28.93 6.88
N ALA A 208 -21.63 27.76 6.84
CA ALA A 208 -23.02 27.64 7.24
C ALA A 208 -23.21 27.87 8.75
N GLN A 209 -22.29 27.36 9.57
CA GLN A 209 -22.31 27.47 11.02
C GLN A 209 -22.04 28.90 11.48
N ASP A 210 -20.99 29.55 10.93
CA ASP A 210 -20.70 30.96 11.18
C ASP A 210 -21.89 31.87 10.83
N CYS A 211 -22.69 31.52 9.82
CA CYS A 211 -23.87 32.27 9.43
C CYS A 211 -25.07 32.02 10.36
N VAL A 212 -25.17 30.91 11.06
CA VAL A 212 -26.20 30.66 12.07
C VAL A 212 -25.91 31.49 13.32
N ASP A 213 -24.62 31.60 13.69
CA ASP A 213 -24.18 32.38 14.85
C ASP A 213 -24.28 33.88 14.60
N VAL A 214 -24.11 34.33 13.34
CA VAL A 214 -24.21 35.74 12.91
C VAL A 214 -25.61 36.12 12.42
N ALA A 215 -26.52 35.17 12.21
CA ALA A 215 -27.86 35.38 11.63
C ALA A 215 -28.83 36.26 12.49
N ARG A 216 -28.32 36.93 13.49
CA ARG A 216 -29.02 38.04 14.16
C ARG A 216 -28.92 39.39 13.43
N ASN A 217 -27.97 39.55 12.47
CA ASN A 217 -27.82 40.82 11.74
C ASN A 217 -27.45 40.55 10.27
N ALA A 218 -28.37 40.83 9.36
CA ALA A 218 -28.27 41.06 7.92
C ALA A 218 -26.89 40.81 7.24
N GLU A 219 -26.82 39.81 6.34
CA GLU A 219 -25.98 39.85 5.12
C GLU A 219 -26.02 38.52 4.36
N THR A 220 -27.13 38.25 3.67
CA THR A 220 -27.27 37.06 2.79
C THR A 220 -26.36 37.18 1.55
N GLU A 221 -26.14 38.40 1.07
CA GLU A 221 -25.37 38.68 -0.14
C GLU A 221 -23.87 38.36 0.01
N ASN A 222 -23.32 38.54 1.22
CA ASN A 222 -21.92 38.24 1.55
C ASN A 222 -21.63 36.73 1.61
N LYS A 223 -22.64 35.90 1.88
CA LYS A 223 -22.51 34.43 2.01
C LYS A 223 -22.25 33.74 0.67
N GLU A 224 -22.98 34.12 -0.37
CA GLU A 224 -22.77 33.52 -1.71
C GLU A 224 -21.41 33.91 -2.30
N ALA A 225 -21.00 35.16 -2.11
CA ALA A 225 -19.69 35.63 -2.54
C ALA A 225 -18.54 34.84 -1.84
N ARG A 226 -18.65 34.62 -0.51
CA ARG A 226 -17.69 33.79 0.25
C ARG A 226 -17.66 32.35 -0.23
N LYS A 227 -18.81 31.71 -0.44
CA LYS A 227 -18.89 30.33 -0.98
C LYS A 227 -18.24 30.22 -2.36
N LYS A 228 -18.49 31.19 -3.25
CA LYS A 228 -17.94 31.23 -4.61
C LYS A 228 -16.42 31.45 -4.59
N ALA A 229 -15.91 32.31 -3.69
CA ALA A 229 -14.49 32.55 -3.49
C ALA A 229 -13.77 31.30 -2.94
N ALA A 230 -14.33 30.65 -1.92
CA ALA A 230 -13.84 29.39 -1.37
C ALA A 230 -13.77 28.28 -2.43
N GLY A 231 -14.82 28.10 -3.22
CA GLY A 231 -14.85 27.12 -4.32
C GLY A 231 -13.77 27.38 -5.38
N ARG A 232 -13.52 28.65 -5.75
CA ARG A 232 -12.43 29.01 -6.68
C ARG A 232 -11.05 28.66 -6.11
N LYS A 233 -10.82 28.97 -4.84
CA LYS A 233 -9.55 28.70 -4.14
C LYS A 233 -9.26 27.19 -4.10
N ILE A 234 -10.25 26.39 -3.71
CA ILE A 234 -10.13 24.93 -3.65
C ILE A 234 -9.87 24.35 -5.03
N ARG A 235 -10.65 24.77 -6.05
CA ARG A 235 -10.45 24.31 -7.43
C ARG A 235 -9.02 24.63 -7.95
N LYS A 236 -8.52 25.83 -7.69
CA LYS A 236 -7.14 26.21 -8.06
C LYS A 236 -6.12 25.32 -7.37
N LYS A 237 -6.30 25.05 -6.07
CA LYS A 237 -5.44 24.14 -5.31
C LYS A 237 -5.48 22.72 -5.88
N LEU A 238 -6.66 22.17 -6.17
CA LEU A 238 -6.82 20.85 -6.75
C LEU A 238 -6.09 20.70 -8.09
N LEU A 239 -6.23 21.68 -8.97
CA LEU A 239 -5.52 21.66 -10.27
C LEU A 239 -4.00 21.73 -10.07
N GLN A 240 -3.51 22.51 -9.12
CA GLN A 240 -2.09 22.59 -8.82
C GLN A 240 -1.57 21.26 -8.20
N ASP A 241 -2.30 20.68 -7.28
CA ASP A 241 -1.93 19.44 -6.60
C ASP A 241 -1.94 18.26 -7.58
N THR A 242 -2.96 18.17 -8.44
CA THR A 242 -3.01 17.21 -9.56
C THR A 242 -1.84 17.41 -10.53
N GLY A 243 -1.59 18.66 -10.92
CA GLY A 243 -0.46 18.99 -11.79
C GLY A 243 0.89 18.58 -11.22
N MET A 244 1.10 18.71 -9.90
CA MET A 244 2.32 18.24 -9.24
C MET A 244 2.45 16.70 -9.26
N CYS A 245 1.38 15.96 -9.01
CA CYS A 245 1.39 14.51 -9.13
C CYS A 245 1.68 14.07 -10.57
N LEU A 246 1.00 14.65 -11.55
CA LEU A 246 1.22 14.34 -12.96
C LEU A 246 2.64 14.73 -13.42
N ALA A 247 3.18 15.85 -12.95
CA ALA A 247 4.55 16.23 -13.25
C ALA A 247 5.55 15.20 -12.71
N GLY A 248 5.37 14.71 -11.48
CA GLY A 248 6.19 13.63 -10.92
C GLY A 248 6.09 12.35 -11.72
N TYR A 249 4.87 11.93 -12.06
CA TYR A 249 4.59 10.75 -12.86
C TYR A 249 5.27 10.80 -14.24
N LEU A 250 5.07 11.90 -14.97
CA LEU A 250 5.69 12.09 -16.27
C LEU A 250 7.20 12.19 -16.18
N THR A 251 7.74 12.82 -15.13
CA THR A 251 9.19 12.90 -14.91
C THR A 251 9.79 11.51 -14.76
N ALA A 252 9.21 10.64 -13.97
CA ALA A 252 9.69 9.27 -13.82
C ALA A 252 9.65 8.50 -15.14
N LEU A 253 8.55 8.59 -15.89
CA LEU A 253 8.41 7.95 -17.20
C LEU A 253 9.44 8.49 -18.19
N LEU A 254 9.59 9.82 -18.29
CA LEU A 254 10.54 10.44 -19.23
C LEU A 254 11.99 10.07 -18.93
N VAL A 255 12.38 10.08 -17.66
CA VAL A 255 13.75 9.70 -17.24
C VAL A 255 14.03 8.24 -17.59
N LEU A 256 13.11 7.34 -17.25
CA LEU A 256 13.30 5.91 -17.46
C LEU A 256 13.16 5.52 -18.94
N PHE A 257 12.22 6.08 -19.68
CA PHE A 257 12.14 5.89 -21.13
C PHE A 257 13.32 6.52 -21.86
N GLY A 258 13.82 7.68 -21.41
CA GLY A 258 15.04 8.27 -21.93
C GLY A 258 16.25 7.37 -21.74
N TYR A 259 16.38 6.73 -20.56
CA TYR A 259 17.42 5.75 -20.33
C TYR A 259 17.27 4.50 -21.22
N ILE A 260 16.05 3.96 -21.34
CA ILE A 260 15.75 2.82 -22.23
C ILE A 260 16.09 3.16 -23.67
N GLN A 261 15.73 4.37 -24.14
CA GLN A 261 16.06 4.84 -25.49
C GLN A 261 17.57 4.85 -25.74
N ILE A 262 18.36 5.36 -24.79
CA ILE A 262 19.82 5.43 -24.92
C ILE A 262 20.47 4.05 -24.88
N ARG A 263 19.96 3.14 -24.04
CA ARG A 263 20.61 1.84 -23.79
C ARG A 263 20.18 0.75 -24.75
N TYR A 264 18.91 0.71 -25.15
CA TYR A 264 18.31 -0.38 -25.93
C TYR A 264 17.66 0.10 -27.23
N GLY A 265 17.21 1.32 -27.31
CA GLY A 265 16.34 1.85 -28.38
C GLY A 265 14.85 1.66 -28.06
N MET A 266 14.07 2.66 -28.42
CA MET A 266 12.61 2.62 -28.19
C MET A 266 11.92 1.59 -29.07
N ASP A 267 12.46 1.28 -30.25
CA ASP A 267 11.92 0.26 -31.14
C ASP A 267 11.96 -1.12 -30.50
N GLU A 268 13.05 -1.45 -29.78
CA GLU A 268 13.16 -2.72 -29.06
C GLU A 268 12.22 -2.77 -27.87
N TYR A 269 12.03 -1.63 -27.16
CA TYR A 269 11.04 -1.54 -26.10
C TYR A 269 9.63 -1.80 -26.62
N VAL A 270 9.24 -1.14 -27.70
CA VAL A 270 7.92 -1.32 -28.31
C VAL A 270 7.70 -2.75 -28.80
N LYS A 271 8.70 -3.34 -29.47
CA LYS A 271 8.64 -4.74 -29.88
C LYS A 271 8.44 -5.70 -28.69
N GLY A 272 9.19 -5.47 -27.60
CA GLY A 272 9.03 -6.27 -26.38
C GLY A 272 7.63 -6.17 -25.76
N ILE A 273 7.05 -4.98 -25.72
CA ILE A 273 5.67 -4.79 -25.22
C ILE A 273 4.65 -5.40 -26.18
N LEU A 274 4.81 -5.22 -27.49
CA LEU A 274 3.89 -5.84 -28.47
C LEU A 274 3.92 -7.36 -28.39
N ARG A 275 5.09 -7.96 -28.13
CA ARG A 275 5.21 -9.40 -27.91
C ARG A 275 4.41 -9.88 -26.70
N LEU A 276 4.29 -9.08 -25.63
CA LEU A 276 3.42 -9.39 -24.50
C LEU A 276 1.96 -9.55 -24.93
N PHE A 277 1.48 -8.68 -25.82
CA PHE A 277 0.12 -8.77 -26.35
C PHE A 277 -0.05 -9.93 -27.35
N SER A 278 0.96 -10.25 -28.15
CA SER A 278 0.89 -11.38 -29.10
C SER A 278 0.88 -12.75 -28.41
N MET A 279 1.38 -12.86 -27.19
CA MET A 279 1.25 -14.11 -26.41
C MET A 279 -0.21 -14.49 -26.15
N THR A 280 -1.11 -13.51 -26.08
CA THR A 280 -2.55 -13.76 -25.89
C THR A 280 -3.21 -14.34 -27.14
N GLU A 281 -2.57 -14.23 -28.31
CA GLU A 281 -3.10 -14.77 -29.58
C GLU A 281 -2.73 -16.27 -29.78
N VAL A 282 -1.69 -16.74 -29.13
CA VAL A 282 -1.18 -18.11 -29.29
C VAL A 282 -1.79 -19.08 -28.26
N ALA A 283 -2.19 -18.60 -27.11
CA ALA A 283 -2.83 -19.39 -26.06
C ALA A 283 -4.34 -19.47 -26.35
N THR A 284 -4.83 -20.68 -26.67
CA THR A 284 -6.26 -20.95 -26.91
C THR A 284 -7.16 -20.57 -25.71
N ASP A 285 -6.58 -20.42 -24.54
CA ASP A 285 -7.31 -20.23 -23.28
C ASP A 285 -7.38 -18.76 -22.81
N TYR A 286 -6.62 -17.84 -23.43
CA TYR A 286 -6.55 -16.44 -23.02
C TYR A 286 -6.64 -15.50 -24.23
N THR A 287 -7.71 -14.73 -24.29
CA THR A 287 -7.83 -13.56 -25.18
C THR A 287 -7.66 -12.28 -24.37
N ALA A 288 -7.25 -11.16 -25.00
CA ALA A 288 -7.18 -9.86 -24.31
C ALA A 288 -8.54 -9.48 -23.68
N ALA A 289 -9.65 -9.80 -24.36
CA ALA A 289 -10.99 -9.59 -23.81
C ALA A 289 -11.27 -10.49 -22.61
N SER A 290 -10.90 -11.79 -22.65
CA SER A 290 -11.08 -12.70 -21.51
C SER A 290 -10.20 -12.31 -20.31
N MET A 291 -9.02 -11.74 -20.51
CA MET A 291 -8.18 -11.21 -19.43
C MET A 291 -8.85 -10.03 -18.73
N ILE A 292 -9.42 -9.09 -19.50
CA ILE A 292 -10.11 -7.91 -18.92
C ILE A 292 -11.41 -8.35 -18.25
N MET A 293 -12.23 -9.15 -18.90
CA MET A 293 -13.49 -9.65 -18.32
C MET A 293 -13.23 -10.59 -17.15
N GLY A 294 -12.21 -11.46 -17.27
CA GLY A 294 -11.80 -12.33 -16.19
C GLY A 294 -11.39 -11.56 -14.91
N MET A 295 -10.79 -10.39 -15.01
CA MET A 295 -10.55 -9.53 -13.84
C MET A 295 -11.85 -9.23 -13.08
N PHE A 296 -12.93 -8.88 -13.77
CA PHE A 296 -14.21 -8.60 -13.14
C PHE A 296 -14.85 -9.87 -12.59
N ASP A 297 -14.81 -10.97 -13.35
CA ASP A 297 -15.35 -12.26 -12.90
C ASP A 297 -14.63 -12.77 -11.63
N TRP A 298 -13.31 -12.70 -11.61
CA TRP A 298 -12.51 -13.05 -10.44
C TRP A 298 -12.77 -12.12 -9.25
N TYR A 299 -12.91 -10.82 -9.51
CA TYR A 299 -13.25 -9.85 -8.47
C TYR A 299 -14.61 -10.18 -7.85
N PHE A 300 -15.64 -10.43 -8.65
CA PHE A 300 -16.97 -10.77 -8.14
C PHE A 300 -17.01 -12.15 -7.47
N GLN A 301 -16.26 -13.12 -7.95
CA GLN A 301 -16.12 -14.42 -7.27
C GLN A 301 -15.42 -14.29 -5.91
N ASN A 302 -14.38 -13.46 -5.82
CA ASN A 302 -13.67 -13.21 -4.58
C ASN A 302 -14.44 -12.30 -3.63
N LEU A 303 -15.29 -11.40 -4.13
CA LEU A 303 -16.11 -10.49 -3.33
C LEU A 303 -16.95 -11.24 -2.27
N TYR A 304 -17.46 -12.42 -2.62
CA TYR A 304 -18.17 -13.27 -1.65
C TYR A 304 -17.28 -13.65 -0.46
N TRP A 305 -16.03 -14.04 -0.72
CA TRP A 305 -15.08 -14.38 0.33
C TRP A 305 -14.63 -13.16 1.12
N GLU A 306 -14.43 -12.03 0.47
CA GLU A 306 -14.09 -10.77 1.11
C GLU A 306 -15.22 -10.27 2.02
N ILE A 307 -16.47 -10.32 1.56
CA ILE A 307 -17.63 -9.98 2.38
C ILE A 307 -17.74 -10.92 3.59
N ARG A 308 -17.55 -12.21 3.38
CA ARG A 308 -17.56 -13.21 4.45
C ARG A 308 -16.48 -12.92 5.49
N MET A 309 -15.24 -12.61 5.05
CA MET A 309 -14.15 -12.20 5.94
C MET A 309 -14.48 -10.90 6.69
N CYS A 310 -15.02 -9.90 6.01
CA CYS A 310 -15.47 -8.67 6.65
C CYS A 310 -16.56 -8.91 7.70
N VAL A 311 -17.54 -9.79 7.41
CA VAL A 311 -18.58 -10.18 8.37
C VAL A 311 -17.98 -10.86 9.59
N PHE A 312 -17.03 -11.81 9.42
CA PHE A 312 -16.33 -12.44 10.52
C PHE A 312 -15.55 -11.44 11.38
N LEU A 313 -14.86 -10.49 10.74
CA LEU A 313 -14.15 -9.41 11.45
C LEU A 313 -15.10 -8.55 12.26
N VAL A 314 -16.22 -8.10 11.67
CA VAL A 314 -17.23 -7.31 12.37
C VAL A 314 -17.85 -8.08 13.53
N VAL A 315 -18.22 -9.34 13.32
CA VAL A 315 -18.74 -10.22 14.40
C VAL A 315 -17.69 -10.37 15.50
N GLY A 316 -16.42 -10.56 15.17
CA GLY A 316 -15.33 -10.63 16.13
C GLY A 316 -15.17 -9.36 16.95
N ILE A 317 -15.17 -8.19 16.30
CA ILE A 317 -15.07 -6.89 16.97
C ILE A 317 -16.26 -6.67 17.90
N VAL A 318 -17.48 -7.01 17.45
CA VAL A 318 -18.70 -6.91 18.28
C VAL A 318 -18.63 -7.86 19.47
N ALA A 319 -18.17 -9.10 19.25
CA ALA A 319 -18.02 -10.09 20.34
C ALA A 319 -17.01 -9.61 21.40
N VAL A 320 -15.85 -9.08 20.99
CA VAL A 320 -14.85 -8.48 21.88
C VAL A 320 -15.44 -7.29 22.64
N GLY A 321 -16.15 -6.38 21.96
CA GLY A 321 -16.81 -5.26 22.61
C GLY A 321 -17.88 -5.67 23.62
N VAL A 322 -18.66 -6.71 23.32
CA VAL A 322 -19.63 -7.28 24.26
C VAL A 322 -18.93 -7.91 25.47
N LEU A 323 -17.83 -8.65 25.27
CA LEU A 323 -17.04 -9.23 26.36
C LEU A 323 -16.41 -8.14 27.25
N GLU A 324 -15.89 -7.06 26.68
CA GLU A 324 -15.41 -5.90 27.44
C GLU A 324 -16.53 -5.24 28.25
N LEU A 325 -17.71 -5.08 27.65
CA LEU A 325 -18.88 -4.53 28.33
C LEU A 325 -19.31 -5.40 29.51
N ILE A 326 -19.41 -6.72 29.33
CA ILE A 326 -19.71 -7.68 30.39
C ILE A 326 -18.63 -7.64 31.49
N GLY A 327 -17.34 -7.60 31.08
CA GLY A 327 -16.21 -7.49 32.01
C GLY A 327 -16.24 -6.22 32.86
N SER A 328 -16.77 -5.11 32.31
CA SER A 328 -16.92 -3.84 33.03
C SER A 328 -18.02 -3.86 34.09
N TYR A 329 -19.07 -4.70 33.90
CA TYR A 329 -20.15 -4.88 34.83
C TYR A 329 -19.86 -5.92 35.94
N VAL A 330 -18.99 -6.91 35.66
CA VAL A 330 -18.68 -8.01 36.59
C VAL A 330 -17.39 -7.71 37.34
N ARG A 331 -17.52 -7.15 38.55
CA ARG A 331 -16.40 -6.78 39.44
C ARG A 331 -15.69 -7.95 40.15
N LYS A 332 -15.83 -9.19 39.72
CA LYS A 332 -15.09 -10.34 40.32
C LYS A 332 -13.80 -10.59 39.54
N ASP A 333 -12.65 -10.46 40.19
CA ASP A 333 -11.31 -10.61 39.65
C ASP A 333 -11.09 -11.87 38.80
N THR A 334 -11.72 -12.99 39.17
CA THR A 334 -11.57 -14.26 38.43
C THR A 334 -12.31 -14.25 37.10
N VAL A 335 -13.51 -13.65 37.05
CA VAL A 335 -14.29 -13.54 35.81
C VAL A 335 -13.64 -12.61 34.84
N THR A 336 -13.07 -11.49 35.32
CA THR A 336 -12.32 -10.54 34.47
C THR A 336 -11.08 -11.19 33.86
N LYS A 337 -10.39 -12.07 34.58
CA LYS A 337 -9.24 -12.83 34.03
C LYS A 337 -9.69 -13.84 32.98
N VAL A 338 -10.77 -14.58 33.20
CA VAL A 338 -11.31 -15.53 32.22
C VAL A 338 -11.78 -14.81 30.95
N LEU A 339 -12.47 -13.67 31.07
CA LEU A 339 -12.91 -12.87 29.93
C LEU A 339 -11.73 -12.36 29.13
N ARG A 340 -10.65 -11.88 29.76
CA ARG A 340 -9.42 -11.50 29.07
C ARG A 340 -8.76 -12.65 28.32
N ILE A 341 -8.76 -13.85 28.90
CA ILE A 341 -8.23 -15.04 28.22
C ILE A 341 -9.08 -15.38 26.99
N LEU A 342 -10.42 -15.28 27.08
CA LEU A 342 -11.33 -15.50 25.97
C LEU A 342 -11.17 -14.42 24.87
N GLU A 343 -10.97 -13.15 25.26
CA GLU A 343 -10.63 -12.05 24.33
C GLU A 343 -9.34 -12.35 23.57
N TRP A 344 -8.29 -12.79 24.29
CA TRP A 344 -7.02 -13.17 23.68
C TRP A 344 -7.15 -14.39 22.77
N ALA A 345 -7.85 -15.42 23.22
CA ALA A 345 -8.08 -16.64 22.44
C ALA A 345 -8.94 -16.33 21.19
N GLY A 346 -9.97 -15.51 21.33
CA GLY A 346 -10.81 -15.07 20.21
C GLY A 346 -10.05 -14.21 19.22
N SER A 347 -9.19 -13.31 19.69
CA SER A 347 -8.34 -12.48 18.82
C SER A 347 -7.32 -13.31 18.05
N ILE A 348 -6.75 -14.35 18.68
CA ILE A 348 -5.82 -15.29 18.04
C ILE A 348 -6.57 -16.15 17.03
N ALA A 349 -7.76 -16.66 17.35
CA ALA A 349 -8.58 -17.47 16.45
C ALA A 349 -9.10 -16.67 15.23
N LEU A 350 -9.30 -15.36 15.38
CA LEU A 350 -9.64 -14.46 14.27
C LEU A 350 -8.44 -14.12 13.39
N ALA A 351 -7.23 -14.20 13.94
CA ALA A 351 -5.98 -13.94 13.22
C ALA A 351 -5.40 -15.20 12.55
N ALA A 352 -5.87 -16.39 12.91
CA ALA A 352 -5.50 -17.67 12.30
C ALA A 352 -6.46 -18.07 11.18
#